data_1e1589b0af5a792e7cd0ce550521f59b
#
_entry.id   1e1589b0af5a792e7cd0ce550521f59b
#
_cell.length_a   1.000
_cell.length_b   1.000
_cell.length_c   1.000
_cell.angle_alpha   90.00
_cell.angle_beta   90.00
_cell.angle_gamma   90.00
#
_symmetry.space_group_name_H-M   'P 1'
#
loop_
_entity.id
_entity.type
_entity.pdbx_description
1 polymer ?
#
loop_
_entity_poly.entity_id
_entity_poly.type
_entity_poly.pdbx_seq_one_letter_code
_entity_poly.pdbx_strand_id
1 'polypeptide(L)'
;MGISKALGINALDVGLFYRSALDKAELLSDPKAAAARLAAHDIAFPNYYHLFGDGLSGRNLALPGTIDANARDLDRVLTFADAAGIESVFLLPGIVNPGQSRNDAARSSAESLTALLAVAGHHRAKICIEPHVQSWAESPALVQRLIDDTGIGLALDYSHFACLGYRQDEVDPLAKHAVHVHLRQAKMGALQAKFAEGTLNFPAIFGTLRDAGYTGWLALENTHQDYMNTLSEDVLTETITMRTCFRHWQEAA
;
A
#
# COMPACT_ATOMS: atom_id res chain seq x y z
N MET A 1 -4.63 19.02 -3.37
CA MET A 1 -3.72 19.71 -2.42
C MET A 1 -4.38 20.84 -1.62
N GLY A 2 -5.14 21.77 -2.17
CA GLY A 2 -5.80 22.83 -1.38
C GLY A 2 -6.72 22.32 -0.29
N ILE A 3 -7.58 21.32 -0.60
CA ILE A 3 -8.49 20.69 0.36
C ILE A 3 -7.71 19.98 1.47
N SER A 4 -6.67 19.21 1.13
CA SER A 4 -5.83 18.48 2.10
C SER A 4 -5.20 19.44 3.12
N LYS A 5 -4.61 20.56 2.64
CA LYS A 5 -4.04 21.59 3.50
C LYS A 5 -5.10 22.24 4.40
N ALA A 6 -6.29 22.58 3.86
CA ALA A 6 -7.40 23.13 4.65
C ALA A 6 -7.89 22.18 5.75
N LEU A 7 -7.75 20.87 5.54
CA LEU A 7 -8.04 19.85 6.54
C LEU A 7 -6.88 19.59 7.51
N GLY A 8 -5.74 20.26 7.35
CA GLY A 8 -4.53 19.99 8.15
C GLY A 8 -3.89 18.65 7.82
N ILE A 9 -4.05 18.14 6.59
CA ILE A 9 -3.38 16.97 6.04
C ILE A 9 -2.17 17.48 5.25
N ASN A 10 -0.97 17.19 5.76
CA ASN A 10 0.29 17.76 5.26
C ASN A 10 1.10 16.76 4.43
N ALA A 11 0.56 15.57 4.18
CA ALA A 11 1.18 14.54 3.37
C ALA A 11 0.14 13.87 2.46
N LEU A 12 0.57 13.39 1.31
CA LEU A 12 -0.26 12.65 0.37
C LEU A 12 0.55 11.47 -0.19
N ASP A 13 -0.04 10.30 -0.23
CA ASP A 13 0.51 9.22 -1.02
C ASP A 13 0.29 9.49 -2.51
N VAL A 14 1.26 9.10 -3.31
CA VAL A 14 1.22 9.25 -4.77
C VAL A 14 1.45 7.89 -5.43
N GLY A 15 1.10 7.75 -6.70
CA GLY A 15 1.33 6.47 -7.36
C GLY A 15 0.67 6.36 -8.72
N LEU A 16 0.77 5.18 -9.30
CA LEU A 16 0.19 4.82 -10.60
C LEU A 16 -1.28 4.40 -10.47
N PHE A 17 -2.05 5.18 -9.74
CA PHE A 17 -3.49 5.00 -9.62
C PHE A 17 -4.22 5.37 -10.94
N TYR A 18 -5.45 4.93 -11.05
CA TYR A 18 -6.30 5.33 -12.16
C TYR A 18 -6.39 6.86 -12.26
N ARG A 19 -6.13 7.40 -13.45
CA ARG A 19 -6.03 8.85 -13.71
C ARG A 19 -4.94 9.57 -12.92
N SER A 20 -3.86 8.87 -12.57
CA SER A 20 -2.69 9.51 -11.96
C SER A 20 -2.16 10.64 -12.84
N ALA A 21 -1.70 11.71 -12.21
CA ALA A 21 -0.95 12.78 -12.87
C ALA A 21 0.52 12.40 -13.10
N LEU A 22 0.99 11.27 -12.54
CA LEU A 22 2.34 10.77 -12.76
C LEU A 22 2.40 9.97 -14.06
N ASP A 23 3.32 10.34 -14.94
CA ASP A 23 3.62 9.58 -16.15
C ASP A 23 4.69 8.53 -15.83
N LYS A 24 4.31 7.25 -15.95
CA LYS A 24 5.19 6.12 -15.69
C LYS A 24 6.40 6.09 -16.63
N ALA A 25 6.20 6.36 -17.93
CA ALA A 25 7.27 6.33 -18.91
C ALA A 25 8.30 7.42 -18.63
N GLU A 26 7.84 8.62 -18.28
CA GLU A 26 8.70 9.71 -17.88
C GLU A 26 9.45 9.40 -16.57
N LEU A 27 8.76 8.89 -15.54
CA LEU A 27 9.39 8.49 -14.28
C LEU A 27 10.50 7.47 -14.51
N LEU A 28 10.26 6.47 -15.36
CA LEU A 28 11.25 5.44 -15.66
C LEU A 28 12.39 5.96 -16.55
N SER A 29 12.18 6.96 -17.43
CA SER A 29 13.21 7.52 -18.28
C SER A 29 14.07 8.58 -17.58
N ASP A 30 13.44 9.48 -16.81
CA ASP A 30 14.10 10.53 -16.05
C ASP A 30 13.52 10.68 -14.62
N PRO A 31 13.88 9.77 -13.69
CA PRO A 31 13.36 9.77 -12.35
C PRO A 31 13.66 11.05 -11.56
N LYS A 32 14.77 11.73 -11.84
CA LYS A 32 15.12 12.97 -11.14
C LYS A 32 14.27 14.15 -11.59
N ALA A 33 13.97 14.25 -12.88
CA ALA A 33 13.05 15.28 -13.39
C ALA A 33 11.63 15.05 -12.85
N ALA A 34 11.17 13.79 -12.81
CA ALA A 34 9.89 13.45 -12.20
C ALA A 34 9.83 13.84 -10.71
N ALA A 35 10.90 13.57 -9.94
CA ALA A 35 11.02 13.96 -8.55
C ALA A 35 11.00 15.49 -8.35
N ALA A 36 11.70 16.23 -9.19
CA ALA A 36 11.72 17.69 -9.11
C ALA A 36 10.33 18.33 -9.28
N ARG A 37 9.46 17.71 -10.10
CA ARG A 37 8.07 18.17 -10.23
C ARG A 37 7.24 17.94 -8.98
N LEU A 38 7.43 16.82 -8.27
CA LEU A 38 6.79 16.62 -6.96
C LEU A 38 7.30 17.62 -5.93
N ALA A 39 8.58 17.89 -5.90
CA ALA A 39 9.19 18.85 -4.97
C ALA A 39 8.68 20.30 -5.16
N ALA A 40 8.10 20.63 -6.33
CA ALA A 40 7.45 21.93 -6.53
C ALA A 40 6.16 22.12 -5.71
N HIS A 41 5.65 21.05 -5.11
CA HIS A 41 4.48 21.11 -4.23
C HIS A 41 4.92 21.18 -2.76
N ASP A 42 4.39 22.13 -2.04
CA ASP A 42 4.64 22.31 -0.61
C ASP A 42 3.76 21.33 0.22
N ILE A 43 4.06 20.02 0.09
CA ILE A 43 3.42 18.91 0.79
C ILE A 43 4.37 17.70 0.77
N ALA A 44 4.37 16.88 1.83
CA ALA A 44 5.17 15.66 1.86
C ALA A 44 4.53 14.53 1.05
N PHE A 45 5.38 13.66 0.51
CA PHE A 45 4.96 12.46 -0.20
C PHE A 45 5.62 11.21 0.44
N PRO A 46 5.05 10.65 1.51
CA PRO A 46 5.70 9.58 2.25
C PRO A 46 5.75 8.25 1.53
N ASN A 47 4.79 7.99 0.63
CA ASN A 47 4.67 6.70 -0.03
C ASN A 47 4.34 6.84 -1.52
N TYR A 48 4.80 5.85 -2.30
CA TYR A 48 4.52 5.73 -3.72
C TYR A 48 4.03 4.33 -4.08
N TYR A 49 2.88 4.25 -4.77
CA TYR A 49 2.40 3.02 -5.38
C TYR A 49 3.03 2.78 -6.74
N HIS A 50 3.69 1.63 -6.91
CA HIS A 50 4.22 1.23 -8.20
C HIS A 50 3.54 -0.03 -8.75
N LEU A 51 3.17 0.04 -10.03
CA LEU A 51 2.60 -1.07 -10.78
C LEU A 51 3.54 -1.44 -11.92
N PHE A 52 4.07 -2.67 -11.91
CA PHE A 52 4.85 -3.19 -13.02
C PHE A 52 3.95 -3.56 -14.22
N GLY A 53 4.43 -3.29 -15.43
CA GLY A 53 3.66 -3.57 -16.64
C GLY A 53 2.42 -2.69 -16.80
N ASP A 54 1.48 -3.16 -17.58
CA ASP A 54 0.23 -2.46 -17.89
C ASP A 54 -0.94 -3.19 -17.20
N GLY A 55 -1.37 -2.69 -16.06
CA GLY A 55 -2.43 -3.27 -15.25
C GLY A 55 -1.96 -4.41 -14.31
N LEU A 56 -2.88 -4.94 -13.50
CA LEU A 56 -2.61 -5.90 -12.42
C LEU A 56 -2.07 -7.25 -12.91
N SER A 57 -2.43 -7.68 -14.11
CA SER A 57 -1.97 -8.94 -14.72
C SER A 57 -0.68 -8.83 -15.50
N GLY A 58 -0.23 -7.63 -15.84
CA GLY A 58 1.00 -7.38 -16.56
C GLY A 58 2.19 -7.96 -15.80
N ARG A 59 3.37 -7.47 -15.87
CA ARG A 59 4.57 -7.99 -15.17
C ARG A 59 4.41 -8.07 -13.63
N ASN A 60 3.30 -8.71 -13.14
CA ASN A 60 3.05 -8.86 -11.70
C ASN A 60 4.08 -9.80 -11.06
N LEU A 61 4.29 -9.69 -9.75
CA LEU A 61 5.37 -10.38 -9.04
C LEU A 61 5.26 -11.90 -9.07
N ALA A 62 4.05 -12.45 -9.27
CA ALA A 62 3.83 -13.89 -9.38
C ALA A 62 4.00 -14.43 -10.81
N LEU A 63 4.27 -13.56 -11.80
CA LEU A 63 4.47 -13.98 -13.20
C LEU A 63 5.93 -14.36 -13.43
N PRO A 64 6.24 -15.62 -13.77
CA PRO A 64 7.61 -16.05 -14.06
C PRO A 64 8.25 -15.27 -15.22
N GLY A 65 9.58 -15.11 -15.17
CA GLY A 65 10.37 -14.50 -16.26
C GLY A 65 10.33 -12.96 -16.30
N THR A 66 9.74 -12.31 -15.30
CA THR A 66 9.64 -10.83 -15.26
C THR A 66 10.64 -10.16 -14.33
N ILE A 67 11.39 -10.92 -13.54
CA ILE A 67 12.27 -10.43 -12.46
C ILE A 67 13.25 -9.37 -12.95
N ASP A 68 14.02 -9.64 -14.00
CA ASP A 68 15.04 -8.72 -14.48
C ASP A 68 14.47 -7.39 -14.99
N ALA A 69 13.31 -7.46 -15.65
CA ALA A 69 12.63 -6.26 -16.12
C ALA A 69 12.07 -5.44 -14.95
N ASN A 70 11.47 -6.11 -13.96
CA ASN A 70 10.95 -5.47 -12.76
C ASN A 70 12.07 -4.89 -11.89
N ALA A 71 13.21 -5.57 -11.78
CA ALA A 71 14.38 -5.07 -11.06
C ALA A 71 14.93 -3.77 -11.67
N ARG A 72 15.04 -3.71 -13.01
CA ARG A 72 15.46 -2.48 -13.70
C ARG A 72 14.49 -1.33 -13.50
N ASP A 73 13.19 -1.60 -13.60
CA ASP A 73 12.18 -0.57 -13.37
C ASP A 73 12.19 -0.11 -11.90
N LEU A 74 12.34 -1.04 -10.94
CA LEU A 74 12.39 -0.71 -9.53
C LEU A 74 13.59 0.18 -9.18
N ASP A 75 14.77 -0.06 -9.73
CA ASP A 75 15.94 0.80 -9.54
C ASP A 75 15.65 2.27 -9.96
N ARG A 76 14.96 2.45 -11.09
CA ARG A 76 14.52 3.79 -11.55
C ARG A 76 13.47 4.39 -10.59
N VAL A 77 12.52 3.58 -10.14
CA VAL A 77 11.48 4.00 -9.19
C VAL A 77 12.11 4.41 -7.86
N LEU A 78 13.05 3.66 -7.35
CA LEU A 78 13.71 3.98 -6.08
C LEU A 78 14.66 5.19 -6.23
N THR A 79 15.27 5.38 -7.39
CA THR A 79 16.00 6.64 -7.71
C THR A 79 15.05 7.85 -7.66
N PHE A 80 13.82 7.72 -8.20
CA PHE A 80 12.79 8.74 -8.10
C PHE A 80 12.37 8.97 -6.64
N ALA A 81 12.08 7.89 -5.90
CA ALA A 81 11.66 7.96 -4.51
C ALA A 81 12.71 8.65 -3.63
N ASP A 82 13.98 8.28 -3.76
CA ASP A 82 15.09 8.89 -3.03
C ASP A 82 15.26 10.38 -3.35
N ALA A 83 15.09 10.77 -4.61
CA ALA A 83 15.20 12.16 -5.03
C ALA A 83 14.00 13.01 -4.58
N ALA A 84 12.81 12.40 -4.48
CA ALA A 84 11.58 13.06 -4.03
C ALA A 84 11.40 13.05 -2.50
N GLY A 85 12.26 12.36 -1.74
CA GLY A 85 12.13 12.21 -0.30
C GLY A 85 11.01 11.25 0.12
N ILE A 86 10.60 10.34 -0.78
CA ILE A 86 9.62 9.30 -0.51
C ILE A 86 10.28 8.21 0.37
N GLU A 87 9.61 7.83 1.45
CA GLU A 87 10.16 6.91 2.44
C GLU A 87 9.91 5.44 2.08
N SER A 88 8.80 5.16 1.39
CA SER A 88 8.42 3.80 1.01
C SER A 88 7.78 3.72 -0.36
N VAL A 89 7.98 2.58 -1.01
CA VAL A 89 7.33 2.21 -2.27
C VAL A 89 6.56 0.92 -2.04
N PHE A 90 5.24 0.95 -2.22
CA PHE A 90 4.50 -0.29 -2.12
C PHE A 90 4.18 -0.89 -3.49
N LEU A 91 4.17 -2.21 -3.49
CA LEU A 91 3.92 -3.08 -4.62
C LEU A 91 2.76 -4.01 -4.28
N LEU A 92 2.11 -4.59 -5.28
CA LEU A 92 1.15 -5.66 -5.06
C LEU A 92 1.84 -7.03 -5.13
N PRO A 93 1.42 -8.03 -4.34
CA PRO A 93 2.08 -9.34 -4.29
C PRO A 93 1.94 -10.17 -5.57
N GLY A 94 1.10 -9.74 -6.51
CA GLY A 94 0.78 -10.46 -7.73
C GLY A 94 -0.50 -11.28 -7.62
N ILE A 95 -0.92 -11.83 -8.75
CA ILE A 95 -2.14 -12.64 -8.88
C ILE A 95 -1.82 -14.09 -9.18
N VAL A 96 -2.79 -14.99 -9.04
CA VAL A 96 -2.69 -16.34 -9.59
C VAL A 96 -2.91 -16.25 -11.11
N ASN A 97 -1.83 -16.45 -11.89
CA ASN A 97 -1.90 -16.34 -13.34
C ASN A 97 -2.57 -17.59 -13.97
N PRO A 98 -3.12 -17.50 -15.20
CA PRO A 98 -3.70 -18.63 -15.88
C PRO A 98 -2.74 -19.84 -15.93
N GLY A 99 -3.22 -21.01 -15.53
CA GLY A 99 -2.42 -22.26 -15.47
C GLY A 99 -1.49 -22.37 -14.27
N GLN A 100 -1.47 -21.40 -13.37
CA GLN A 100 -0.65 -21.40 -12.17
C GLN A 100 -1.47 -21.82 -10.94
N SER A 101 -0.89 -22.62 -10.04
CA SER A 101 -1.48 -22.82 -8.72
C SER A 101 -1.18 -21.64 -7.79
N ARG A 102 -1.96 -21.48 -6.71
CA ARG A 102 -1.68 -20.47 -5.68
C ARG A 102 -0.28 -20.65 -5.05
N ASN A 103 0.16 -21.89 -4.86
CA ASN A 103 1.50 -22.17 -4.33
C ASN A 103 2.60 -21.77 -5.33
N ASP A 104 2.39 -21.97 -6.62
CA ASP A 104 3.34 -21.50 -7.64
C ASP A 104 3.39 -20.00 -7.71
N ALA A 105 2.24 -19.31 -7.60
CA ALA A 105 2.17 -17.86 -7.53
C ALA A 105 2.94 -17.33 -6.30
N ALA A 106 2.75 -17.95 -5.14
CA ALA A 106 3.45 -17.59 -3.91
C ALA A 106 4.97 -17.73 -4.05
N ARG A 107 5.44 -18.86 -4.61
CA ARG A 107 6.87 -19.11 -4.86
C ARG A 107 7.46 -18.09 -5.82
N SER A 108 6.83 -17.86 -6.97
CA SER A 108 7.32 -16.88 -7.96
C SER A 108 7.34 -15.46 -7.40
N SER A 109 6.34 -15.09 -6.58
CA SER A 109 6.31 -13.80 -5.90
C SER A 109 7.44 -13.66 -4.88
N ALA A 110 7.73 -14.71 -4.09
CA ALA A 110 8.84 -14.71 -3.13
C ALA A 110 10.20 -14.58 -3.84
N GLU A 111 10.41 -15.30 -4.95
CA GLU A 111 11.61 -15.20 -5.79
C GLU A 111 11.77 -13.77 -6.35
N SER A 112 10.68 -13.19 -6.87
CA SER A 112 10.67 -11.80 -7.35
C SER A 112 11.02 -10.82 -6.24
N LEU A 113 10.38 -10.93 -5.08
CA LEU A 113 10.62 -10.03 -3.94
C LEU A 113 12.05 -10.14 -3.41
N THR A 114 12.63 -11.33 -3.35
CA THR A 114 14.03 -11.52 -2.96
C THR A 114 14.97 -10.72 -3.88
N ALA A 115 14.75 -10.79 -5.19
CA ALA A 115 15.55 -10.04 -6.15
C ALA A 115 15.32 -8.51 -6.02
N LEU A 116 14.07 -8.09 -5.83
CA LEU A 116 13.72 -6.67 -5.67
C LEU A 116 14.25 -6.08 -4.35
N LEU A 117 14.28 -6.86 -3.27
CA LEU A 117 14.89 -6.44 -1.99
C LEU A 117 16.39 -6.24 -2.13
N ALA A 118 17.08 -7.04 -2.95
CA ALA A 118 18.50 -6.82 -3.24
C ALA A 118 18.72 -5.48 -3.97
N VAL A 119 17.86 -5.10 -4.91
CA VAL A 119 17.90 -3.76 -5.54
C VAL A 119 17.62 -2.68 -4.50
N ALA A 120 16.58 -2.85 -3.68
CA ALA A 120 16.19 -1.87 -2.67
C ALA A 120 17.28 -1.62 -1.61
N GLY A 121 18.15 -2.60 -1.35
CA GLY A 121 19.27 -2.47 -0.44
C GLY A 121 20.30 -1.38 -0.82
N HIS A 122 20.25 -0.85 -2.03
CA HIS A 122 21.09 0.24 -2.52
C HIS A 122 20.43 1.62 -2.44
N HIS A 123 19.19 1.69 -1.94
CA HIS A 123 18.39 2.91 -1.87
C HIS A 123 17.96 3.22 -0.43
N ARG A 124 17.50 4.46 -0.20
CA ARG A 124 16.96 4.89 1.10
C ARG A 124 15.51 4.49 1.28
N ALA A 125 14.73 4.64 0.21
CA ALA A 125 13.32 4.26 0.22
C ALA A 125 13.18 2.74 0.38
N LYS A 126 12.29 2.32 1.28
CA LYS A 126 12.00 0.91 1.51
C LYS A 126 10.95 0.42 0.53
N ILE A 127 11.02 -0.86 0.14
CA ILE A 127 9.91 -1.49 -0.54
C ILE A 127 9.05 -2.27 0.46
N CYS A 128 7.74 -2.30 0.21
CA CYS A 128 6.80 -3.11 0.96
C CYS A 128 5.71 -3.64 0.01
N ILE A 129 4.91 -4.59 0.48
CA ILE A 129 3.76 -5.08 -0.29
C ILE A 129 2.46 -4.73 0.42
N GLU A 130 1.42 -4.47 -0.37
CA GLU A 130 0.05 -4.42 0.11
C GLU A 130 -0.63 -5.75 -0.18
N PRO A 131 -0.96 -6.56 0.85
CA PRO A 131 -1.83 -7.71 0.69
C PRO A 131 -3.19 -7.25 0.19
N HIS A 132 -3.60 -7.71 -0.98
CA HIS A 132 -4.72 -7.13 -1.72
C HIS A 132 -5.76 -8.20 -2.05
N VAL A 133 -7.05 -7.86 -1.94
CA VAL A 133 -8.13 -8.72 -2.46
C VAL A 133 -7.87 -9.06 -3.93
N GLN A 134 -8.19 -10.28 -4.34
CA GLN A 134 -7.90 -10.83 -5.68
C GLN A 134 -6.41 -11.07 -5.98
N SER A 135 -5.51 -10.87 -5.02
CA SER A 135 -4.14 -11.33 -5.13
C SER A 135 -4.03 -12.82 -4.76
N TRP A 136 -2.84 -13.40 -4.88
CA TRP A 136 -2.63 -14.74 -4.30
C TRP A 136 -2.53 -14.69 -2.77
N ALA A 137 -2.17 -13.55 -2.18
CA ALA A 137 -1.89 -13.35 -0.75
C ALA A 137 -3.11 -12.74 -0.01
N GLU A 138 -4.23 -13.45 -0.02
CA GLU A 138 -5.51 -12.97 0.52
C GLU A 138 -5.75 -13.33 1.99
N SER A 139 -4.86 -14.06 2.67
CA SER A 139 -5.03 -14.42 4.08
C SER A 139 -3.86 -13.97 4.94
N PRO A 140 -4.08 -13.65 6.24
CA PRO A 140 -2.99 -13.30 7.16
C PRO A 140 -1.89 -14.37 7.19
N ALA A 141 -2.25 -15.66 7.14
CA ALA A 141 -1.30 -16.77 7.16
C ALA A 141 -0.42 -16.82 5.89
N LEU A 142 -0.98 -16.55 4.70
CA LEU A 142 -0.21 -16.48 3.46
C LEU A 142 0.74 -15.28 3.45
N VAL A 143 0.28 -14.16 3.99
CA VAL A 143 1.10 -12.94 4.14
C VAL A 143 2.24 -13.18 5.12
N GLN A 144 1.96 -13.78 6.29
CA GLN A 144 3.01 -14.10 7.26
C GLN A 144 4.07 -15.03 6.65
N ARG A 145 3.64 -16.07 5.92
CA ARG A 145 4.57 -16.95 5.21
C ARG A 145 5.46 -16.19 4.22
N LEU A 146 4.89 -15.28 3.44
CA LEU A 146 5.68 -14.47 2.50
C LEU A 146 6.71 -13.60 3.23
N ILE A 147 6.33 -13.03 4.37
CA ILE A 147 7.26 -12.27 5.21
C ILE A 147 8.38 -13.18 5.74
N ASP A 148 8.04 -14.36 6.24
CA ASP A 148 9.02 -15.33 6.77
C ASP A 148 10.00 -15.79 5.67
N ASP A 149 9.51 -15.97 4.44
CA ASP A 149 10.32 -16.41 3.29
C ASP A 149 11.23 -15.30 2.75
N THR A 150 10.86 -14.01 2.88
CA THR A 150 11.53 -12.90 2.16
C THR A 150 12.02 -11.77 3.04
N GLY A 151 11.46 -11.58 4.22
CA GLY A 151 11.71 -10.41 5.06
C GLY A 151 11.01 -9.12 4.58
N ILE A 152 10.08 -9.19 3.61
CA ILE A 152 9.38 -8.01 3.08
C ILE A 152 8.52 -7.36 4.15
N GLY A 153 8.51 -6.01 4.19
CA GLY A 153 7.57 -5.24 4.99
C GLY A 153 6.20 -5.06 4.32
N LEU A 154 5.26 -4.52 5.06
CA LEU A 154 3.87 -4.33 4.60
C LEU A 154 3.50 -2.85 4.45
N ALA A 155 2.78 -2.53 3.38
CA ALA A 155 1.77 -1.49 3.38
C ALA A 155 0.51 -2.16 3.93
N LEU A 156 0.28 -2.03 5.23
CA LEU A 156 -0.77 -2.78 5.92
C LEU A 156 -2.10 -2.06 5.80
N ASP A 157 -3.04 -2.69 5.10
CA ASP A 157 -4.44 -2.28 5.03
C ASP A 157 -5.35 -3.37 5.58
N TYR A 158 -5.94 -3.13 6.75
CA TYR A 158 -6.89 -4.04 7.38
C TYR A 158 -8.17 -4.25 6.56
N SER A 159 -8.50 -3.29 5.69
CA SER A 159 -9.75 -3.33 4.92
C SER A 159 -9.81 -4.50 3.95
N HIS A 160 -8.68 -4.88 3.36
CA HIS A 160 -8.60 -6.03 2.45
C HIS A 160 -8.97 -7.34 3.17
N PHE A 161 -8.49 -7.52 4.38
CA PHE A 161 -8.79 -8.71 5.19
C PHE A 161 -10.24 -8.68 5.71
N ALA A 162 -10.72 -7.53 6.18
CA ALA A 162 -12.11 -7.38 6.61
C ALA A 162 -13.11 -7.62 5.48
N CYS A 163 -12.79 -7.18 4.25
CA CYS A 163 -13.58 -7.47 3.06
C CYS A 163 -13.70 -8.97 2.77
N LEU A 164 -12.64 -9.73 3.05
CA LEU A 164 -12.61 -11.20 2.91
C LEU A 164 -13.21 -11.95 4.12
N GLY A 165 -13.64 -11.22 5.15
CA GLY A 165 -14.30 -11.79 6.33
C GLY A 165 -13.35 -12.18 7.47
N TYR A 166 -12.06 -11.80 7.41
CA TYR A 166 -11.16 -11.97 8.55
C TYR A 166 -11.48 -10.99 9.66
N ARG A 167 -11.36 -11.45 10.90
CA ARG A 167 -11.49 -10.59 12.07
C ARG A 167 -10.20 -9.78 12.26
N GLN A 168 -10.33 -8.62 12.91
CA GLN A 168 -9.20 -7.74 13.18
C GLN A 168 -8.08 -8.43 13.96
N ASP A 169 -8.42 -9.25 14.99
CA ASP A 169 -7.45 -9.96 15.81
C ASP A 169 -6.64 -11.04 15.05
N GLU A 170 -7.13 -11.48 13.89
CA GLU A 170 -6.37 -12.37 12.99
C GLU A 170 -5.34 -11.59 12.16
N VAL A 171 -5.52 -10.27 11.97
CA VAL A 171 -4.64 -9.38 11.20
C VAL A 171 -3.62 -8.67 12.11
N ASP A 172 -4.00 -8.36 13.35
CA ASP A 172 -3.17 -7.62 14.32
C ASP A 172 -1.72 -8.13 14.43
N PRO A 173 -1.42 -9.44 14.37
CA PRO A 173 -0.04 -9.94 14.40
C PRO A 173 0.84 -9.44 13.25
N LEU A 174 0.26 -8.97 12.14
CA LEU A 174 0.99 -8.41 11.01
C LEU A 174 1.47 -6.97 11.25
N ALA A 175 0.93 -6.26 12.23
CA ALA A 175 1.25 -4.86 12.52
C ALA A 175 2.76 -4.61 12.77
N LYS A 176 3.46 -5.59 13.38
CA LYS A 176 4.92 -5.52 13.61
C LYS A 176 5.76 -5.47 12.34
N HIS A 177 5.18 -5.78 11.18
CA HIS A 177 5.82 -5.76 9.88
C HIS A 177 5.42 -4.54 9.03
N ALA A 178 4.59 -3.64 9.57
CA ALA A 178 4.15 -2.46 8.86
C ALA A 178 5.31 -1.50 8.57
N VAL A 179 5.46 -1.12 7.31
CA VAL A 179 6.35 -0.05 6.82
C VAL A 179 5.52 1.18 6.48
N HIS A 180 4.30 0.98 5.99
CA HIS A 180 3.29 1.97 5.72
C HIS A 180 1.93 1.41 6.13
N VAL A 181 0.94 2.27 6.41
CA VAL A 181 -0.40 1.83 6.83
C VAL A 181 -1.46 2.60 6.07
N HIS A 182 -2.38 1.86 5.44
CA HIS A 182 -3.59 2.41 4.87
C HIS A 182 -4.77 2.24 5.83
N LEU A 183 -5.59 3.26 5.94
CA LEU A 183 -6.76 3.30 6.81
C LEU A 183 -8.02 3.56 5.99
N ARG A 184 -8.88 2.59 5.96
CA ARG A 184 -10.19 2.63 5.33
C ARG A 184 -11.14 1.73 6.09
N GLN A 185 -12.35 2.18 6.33
CA GLN A 185 -13.36 1.33 6.95
C GLN A 185 -13.88 0.31 5.95
N ALA A 186 -14.07 -0.92 6.41
CA ALA A 186 -14.53 -2.03 5.59
C ALA A 186 -15.44 -2.98 6.36
N LYS A 187 -16.10 -3.86 5.64
CA LYS A 187 -16.87 -5.00 6.17
C LYS A 187 -16.84 -6.14 5.18
N MET A 188 -17.22 -7.33 5.60
CA MET A 188 -17.28 -8.50 4.71
C MET A 188 -18.05 -8.18 3.42
N GLY A 189 -17.40 -8.45 2.27
CA GLY A 189 -17.94 -8.19 0.92
C GLY A 189 -17.85 -6.73 0.47
N ALA A 190 -17.35 -5.80 1.29
CA ALA A 190 -17.16 -4.40 0.91
C ALA A 190 -15.79 -3.90 1.38
N LEU A 191 -14.91 -3.61 0.43
CA LEU A 191 -13.56 -3.11 0.69
C LEU A 191 -13.56 -1.71 1.31
N GLN A 192 -14.62 -0.93 1.05
CA GLN A 192 -14.86 0.36 1.67
C GLN A 192 -16.30 0.42 2.19
N ALA A 193 -16.47 0.90 3.40
CA ALA A 193 -17.76 1.10 4.06
C ALA A 193 -17.79 2.48 4.74
N LYS A 194 -18.97 2.98 5.05
CA LYS A 194 -19.10 4.14 5.92
C LYS A 194 -18.49 3.83 7.28
N PHE A 195 -17.88 4.80 7.93
CA PHE A 195 -17.20 4.63 9.21
C PHE A 195 -18.10 3.96 10.27
N ALA A 196 -19.37 4.35 10.32
CA ALA A 196 -20.34 3.80 11.28
C ALA A 196 -20.88 2.41 10.92
N GLU A 197 -20.66 1.91 9.70
CA GLU A 197 -21.23 0.65 9.19
C GLU A 197 -20.19 -0.47 9.06
N GLY A 198 -18.92 -0.16 9.22
CA GLY A 198 -17.86 -1.14 9.06
C GLY A 198 -17.56 -1.91 10.35
N THR A 199 -16.64 -2.86 10.25
CA THR A 199 -16.31 -3.79 11.32
C THR A 199 -14.96 -3.52 11.98
N LEU A 200 -14.15 -2.61 11.44
CA LEU A 200 -12.83 -2.29 11.96
C LEU A 200 -12.93 -1.32 13.15
N ASN A 201 -12.25 -1.65 14.23
CA ASN A 201 -12.13 -0.82 15.43
C ASN A 201 -10.80 -0.03 15.36
N PHE A 202 -10.83 1.19 14.82
CA PHE A 202 -9.62 2.00 14.61
C PHE A 202 -8.89 2.38 15.90
N PRO A 203 -9.53 2.76 17.00
CA PRO A 203 -8.83 2.95 18.27
C PRO A 203 -7.99 1.73 18.70
N ALA A 204 -8.50 0.52 18.51
CA ALA A 204 -7.75 -0.70 18.78
C ALA A 204 -6.60 -0.90 17.78
N ILE A 205 -6.82 -0.65 16.47
CA ILE A 205 -5.76 -0.71 15.44
C ILE A 205 -4.62 0.27 15.79
N PHE A 206 -4.94 1.50 16.19
CA PHE A 206 -3.93 2.49 16.59
C PHE A 206 -3.13 2.02 17.81
N GLY A 207 -3.80 1.39 18.77
CA GLY A 207 -3.15 0.76 19.92
C GLY A 207 -2.20 -0.37 19.48
N THR A 208 -2.66 -1.28 18.64
CA THR A 208 -1.86 -2.39 18.09
C THR A 208 -0.62 -1.87 17.34
N LEU A 209 -0.77 -0.86 16.48
CA LEU A 209 0.35 -0.25 15.76
C LEU A 209 1.36 0.40 16.71
N ARG A 210 0.89 1.16 17.69
CA ARG A 210 1.75 1.76 18.74
C ARG A 210 2.53 0.68 19.49
N ASP A 211 1.84 -0.36 19.95
CA ASP A 211 2.43 -1.43 20.75
C ASP A 211 3.40 -2.30 19.91
N ALA A 212 3.21 -2.35 18.60
CA ALA A 212 4.16 -2.92 17.64
C ALA A 212 5.37 -2.00 17.34
N GLY A 213 5.42 -0.79 17.89
CA GLY A 213 6.48 0.19 17.67
C GLY A 213 6.41 0.91 16.32
N TYR A 214 5.25 0.93 15.66
CA TYR A 214 5.08 1.64 14.40
C TYR A 214 5.12 3.15 14.61
N THR A 215 5.97 3.83 13.87
CA THR A 215 6.16 5.29 13.93
C THR A 215 6.02 5.96 12.55
N GLY A 216 5.56 5.21 11.55
CA GLY A 216 5.39 5.69 10.18
C GLY A 216 4.08 6.45 9.97
N TRP A 217 3.75 6.65 8.71
CA TRP A 217 2.58 7.40 8.27
C TRP A 217 1.32 6.53 8.27
N LEU A 218 0.18 7.17 8.60
CA LEU A 218 -1.16 6.60 8.49
C LEU A 218 -1.89 7.29 7.32
N ALA A 219 -2.02 6.61 6.21
CA ALA A 219 -2.68 7.13 5.02
C ALA A 219 -4.19 6.85 5.05
N LEU A 220 -5.00 7.88 4.91
CA LEU A 220 -6.45 7.78 4.82
C LEU A 220 -6.83 7.47 3.36
N GLU A 221 -7.21 6.23 3.08
CA GLU A 221 -7.43 5.73 1.71
C GLU A 221 -8.92 5.58 1.39
N ASN A 222 -9.68 6.64 1.49
CA ASN A 222 -11.05 6.63 0.97
C ASN A 222 -11.04 6.93 -0.53
N THR A 223 -11.53 5.99 -1.33
CA THR A 223 -11.55 6.09 -2.80
C THR A 223 -12.98 6.21 -3.33
N HIS A 224 -13.11 6.78 -4.52
CA HIS A 224 -14.38 6.90 -5.21
C HIS A 224 -14.30 6.16 -6.55
N GLN A 225 -14.47 4.82 -6.49
CA GLN A 225 -14.37 3.94 -7.65
C GLN A 225 -15.28 2.72 -7.50
N ASP A 226 -15.74 2.16 -8.62
CA ASP A 226 -16.53 0.94 -8.67
C ASP A 226 -15.63 -0.29 -8.67
N TYR A 227 -15.12 -0.64 -7.49
CA TYR A 227 -14.25 -1.80 -7.28
C TYR A 227 -14.53 -2.40 -5.90
N MET A 228 -14.90 -3.66 -5.83
CA MET A 228 -15.19 -4.37 -4.56
C MET A 228 -16.15 -3.59 -3.64
N ASN A 229 -17.20 -2.99 -4.21
CA ASN A 229 -18.15 -2.15 -3.49
C ASN A 229 -17.50 -0.95 -2.78
N THR A 230 -16.52 -0.31 -3.43
CA THR A 230 -15.83 0.87 -2.90
C THR A 230 -16.48 2.19 -3.31
N LEU A 231 -17.59 2.17 -4.05
CA LEU A 231 -18.39 3.36 -4.28
C LEU A 231 -18.78 3.94 -2.92
N SER A 232 -18.24 5.10 -2.61
CA SER A 232 -18.56 5.84 -1.41
C SER A 232 -19.35 7.07 -1.77
N GLU A 233 -20.36 7.37 -0.99
CA GLU A 233 -21.22 8.52 -1.19
C GLU A 233 -20.48 9.82 -0.89
N ASP A 234 -19.61 9.82 0.13
CA ASP A 234 -18.88 11.02 0.56
C ASP A 234 -17.50 10.66 1.14
N VAL A 235 -16.52 10.48 0.25
CA VAL A 235 -15.14 10.17 0.65
C VAL A 235 -14.51 11.25 1.50
N LEU A 236 -14.94 12.52 1.35
CA LEU A 236 -14.40 13.63 2.14
C LEU A 236 -14.86 13.55 3.59
N THR A 237 -16.15 13.33 3.82
CA THR A 237 -16.69 13.14 5.18
C THR A 237 -16.07 11.92 5.86
N GLU A 238 -15.93 10.79 5.17
CA GLU A 238 -15.31 9.59 5.72
C GLU A 238 -13.83 9.83 6.09
N THR A 239 -13.09 10.56 5.26
CA THR A 239 -11.71 10.97 5.54
C THR A 239 -11.62 11.88 6.78
N ILE A 240 -12.52 12.85 6.91
CA ILE A 240 -12.58 13.75 8.08
C ILE A 240 -12.92 12.95 9.34
N THR A 241 -13.87 12.03 9.25
CA THR A 241 -14.30 11.19 10.37
C THR A 241 -13.14 10.31 10.88
N MET A 242 -12.43 9.63 9.98
CA MET A 242 -11.26 8.82 10.32
C MET A 242 -10.15 9.65 10.96
N ARG A 243 -9.81 10.80 10.37
CA ARG A 243 -8.83 11.73 10.94
C ARG A 243 -9.23 12.18 12.34
N THR A 244 -10.50 12.50 12.55
CA THR A 244 -11.02 12.93 13.85
C THR A 244 -10.94 11.80 14.87
N CYS A 245 -11.27 10.57 14.48
CA CYS A 245 -11.10 9.39 15.32
C CYS A 245 -9.64 9.23 15.79
N PHE A 246 -8.67 9.37 14.88
CA PHE A 246 -7.26 9.30 15.23
C PHE A 246 -6.82 10.40 16.21
N ARG A 247 -7.24 11.64 15.98
CA ARG A 247 -6.91 12.77 16.88
C ARG A 247 -7.46 12.57 18.28
N HIS A 248 -8.72 12.15 18.41
CA HIS A 248 -9.30 11.86 19.71
C HIS A 248 -8.56 10.70 20.42
N TRP A 249 -8.13 9.68 19.68
CA TRP A 249 -7.33 8.61 20.25
C TRP A 249 -5.97 9.12 20.77
N GLN A 250 -5.28 9.99 20.00
CA GLN A 250 -4.01 10.60 20.42
C GLN A 250 -4.16 11.46 21.67
N GLU A 251 -5.26 12.19 21.81
CA GLU A 251 -5.53 13.05 22.96
C GLU A 251 -5.85 12.23 24.23
N ALA A 252 -6.32 10.99 24.06
CA ALA A 252 -6.69 10.09 25.15
C ALA A 252 -5.57 9.11 25.57
N ALA A 253 -4.50 9.00 24.79
CA ALA A 253 -3.39 8.06 24.97
C ALA A 253 -2.24 8.66 25.79
#